data_797ce7891104f3bdec3a577fd9fdca7f
#
_entry.id   797ce7891104f3bdec3a577fd9fdca7f
#
_cell.length_a   1.000
_cell.length_b   1.000
_cell.length_c   1.000
_cell.angle_alpha   90.00
_cell.angle_beta   90.00
_cell.angle_gamma   90.00
#
_symmetry.space_group_name_H-M   'P 1'
#
loop_
_entity.id
_entity.type
_entity.pdbx_description
1 polymer ?
#
loop_
_entity_poly.entity_id
_entity_poly.type
_entity_poly.pdbx_seq_one_letter_code
_entity_poly.pdbx_strand_id
1 'polypeptide(L)'
;MHRFRRERERNKRYNYGDQWSDIVCVNGIRMTEEQYIMKQGHIPLKNNLIRRLVRNVIGVYRGQTTEPTCYARDRDEQKLAETMSTLLQYNMQLNRMTELYARTMEEFLISGMIVHRKRFGQINDKEDCWTEYVQPNNFFIDNNMRDFRAWDCSCVGEIHDVTFEDVCHEFAKSPTDYAKLTQIYRAAREKLVLTQAWEQFGYSQSPEMDFLVPRNESLCRVIEIWRKETKPRYWCHDYNNGDVFKIDLEDYNEMVVEENTRRIMQGLAAGMPQEEIPLIRAEWFMDSYWYFYFLTPFGDILREGETPYEHKSHPYVFKAYPFIDGEIHSFVSDVIDQQRYTNRLITLYDWIMRASAKGVLMIPSDCIPKGMSPEDFADMWSRHDGVIVYTPSKNHRDLPQQVQANSTNIGINELLNLQLKFFEDISGVNGALQGKPGYAGMSAALYNQQTQNATTSLLDLLDTFSEFVRDAAYKDMKNIQQYYDPKKIFNIAGRAGIQMDYDPRKIRDVEFDLSIVPSTATPAYRAMANDFLMQLWRQQAISLEQLLQAGNFPFADQLLQSIQSQKEQLEAGQVPEGVSPELMAQAQQGANMNAVNQLYGAVKRQEPTMQPARA
;
A
#
# COMPACT_ATOMS: atom_id res chain seq x y z
N MET A 1 -3.33 1.20 -20.82
CA MET A 1 -2.66 0.16 -19.98
C MET A 1 -1.27 -0.25 -20.51
N HIS A 2 -1.03 -0.37 -21.80
CA HIS A 2 0.27 -0.78 -22.36
C HIS A 2 1.42 0.20 -22.03
N ARG A 3 1.22 1.50 -22.28
CA ARG A 3 2.19 2.53 -21.87
C ARG A 3 2.48 2.47 -20.37
N PHE A 4 1.42 2.38 -19.55
CA PHE A 4 1.50 2.26 -18.10
C PHE A 4 2.40 1.10 -17.64
N ARG A 5 2.24 -0.11 -18.20
CA ARG A 5 3.04 -1.29 -17.82
C ARG A 5 4.51 -1.11 -18.11
N ARG A 6 4.81 -0.56 -19.29
CA ARG A 6 6.20 -0.27 -19.69
C ARG A 6 6.84 0.77 -18.77
N GLU A 7 6.10 1.83 -18.44
CA GLU A 7 6.57 2.88 -17.52
C GLU A 7 6.75 2.32 -16.11
N ARG A 8 5.80 1.53 -15.61
CA ARG A 8 5.92 0.86 -14.32
C ARG A 8 7.17 -0.02 -14.23
N GLU A 9 7.42 -0.84 -15.24
CA GLU A 9 8.59 -1.72 -15.25
C GLU A 9 9.90 -0.91 -15.28
N ARG A 10 9.94 0.17 -16.05
CA ARG A 10 11.05 1.12 -16.04
C ARG A 10 11.26 1.73 -14.66
N ASN A 11 10.22 2.28 -14.05
CA ASN A 11 10.27 2.91 -12.74
C ASN A 11 10.74 1.94 -11.66
N LYS A 12 10.26 0.69 -11.72
CA LYS A 12 10.68 -0.39 -10.83
C LYS A 12 12.17 -0.68 -10.96
N ARG A 13 12.70 -0.80 -12.18
CA ARG A 13 14.14 -0.97 -12.44
C ARG A 13 14.94 0.17 -11.83
N TYR A 14 14.54 1.42 -12.07
CA TYR A 14 15.20 2.61 -11.51
C TYR A 14 15.20 2.61 -9.98
N ASN A 15 14.07 2.28 -9.35
CA ASN A 15 13.97 2.21 -7.89
C ASN A 15 14.90 1.14 -7.30
N TYR A 16 15.04 -0.01 -7.95
CA TYR A 16 15.89 -1.11 -7.47
C TYR A 16 17.34 -1.06 -7.95
N GLY A 17 17.73 0.00 -8.65
CA GLY A 17 19.12 0.29 -8.99
C GLY A 17 19.56 -0.20 -10.36
N ASP A 18 18.68 -0.74 -11.19
CA ASP A 18 18.95 -0.99 -12.59
C ASP A 18 18.60 0.27 -13.41
N GLN A 19 19.58 1.18 -13.51
CA GLN A 19 19.38 2.53 -14.04
C GLN A 19 20.07 2.74 -15.41
N TRP A 20 20.77 1.74 -15.92
CA TRP A 20 21.54 1.84 -17.16
C TRP A 20 21.03 0.90 -18.28
N SER A 21 19.95 0.17 -18.04
CA SER A 21 19.38 -0.81 -18.98
C SER A 21 18.43 -0.18 -20.02
N ASP A 22 18.25 1.14 -20.02
CA ASP A 22 17.46 1.80 -21.04
C ASP A 22 18.14 1.67 -22.41
N ILE A 23 17.33 1.40 -23.45
CA ILE A 23 17.85 1.16 -24.81
C ILE A 23 18.10 2.52 -25.48
N VAL A 24 19.30 2.70 -25.98
CA VAL A 24 19.72 3.83 -26.81
C VAL A 24 20.02 3.35 -28.22
N CYS A 25 19.71 4.20 -29.20
CA CYS A 25 20.03 3.93 -30.60
C CYS A 25 21.15 4.88 -31.04
N VAL A 26 22.32 4.31 -31.30
CA VAL A 26 23.50 5.06 -31.77
C VAL A 26 23.95 4.49 -33.11
N ASN A 27 23.99 5.33 -34.13
CA ASN A 27 24.34 4.95 -35.50
C ASN A 27 23.52 3.77 -36.04
N GLY A 28 22.20 3.71 -35.71
CA GLY A 28 21.30 2.63 -36.13
C GLY A 28 21.40 1.33 -35.34
N ILE A 29 22.35 1.22 -34.39
CA ILE A 29 22.53 0.04 -33.56
C ILE A 29 21.82 0.27 -32.21
N ARG A 30 20.92 -0.66 -31.84
CA ARG A 30 20.27 -0.66 -30.54
C ARG A 30 21.17 -1.34 -29.52
N MET A 31 21.45 -0.65 -28.40
CA MET A 31 22.24 -1.20 -27.29
C MET A 31 21.74 -0.59 -25.98
N THR A 32 22.10 -1.17 -24.83
CA THR A 32 21.81 -0.56 -23.53
C THR A 32 22.72 0.66 -23.31
N GLU A 33 22.25 1.61 -22.50
CA GLU A 33 23.04 2.79 -22.11
C GLU A 33 24.36 2.37 -21.43
N GLU A 34 24.33 1.28 -20.65
CA GLU A 34 25.51 0.67 -20.05
C GLU A 34 26.55 0.25 -21.09
N GLN A 35 26.12 -0.52 -22.10
CA GLN A 35 26.99 -0.95 -23.18
C GLN A 35 27.57 0.22 -23.98
N TYR A 36 26.78 1.28 -24.15
CA TYR A 36 27.23 2.48 -24.82
C TYR A 36 28.35 3.19 -24.04
N ILE A 37 28.16 3.36 -22.72
CA ILE A 37 29.14 4.00 -21.84
C ILE A 37 30.43 3.16 -21.78
N MET A 38 30.32 1.83 -21.65
CA MET A 38 31.50 0.93 -21.66
C MET A 38 32.25 0.97 -22.98
N LYS A 39 31.54 1.08 -24.11
CA LYS A 39 32.17 1.25 -25.44
C LYS A 39 33.01 2.53 -25.55
N GLN A 40 32.64 3.57 -24.78
CA GLN A 40 33.42 4.81 -24.70
C GLN A 40 34.60 4.73 -23.74
N GLY A 41 34.87 3.57 -23.13
CA GLY A 41 35.92 3.37 -22.14
C GLY A 41 35.62 3.90 -20.75
N HIS A 42 34.32 4.18 -20.47
CA HIS A 42 33.89 4.69 -19.17
C HIS A 42 33.25 3.59 -18.33
N ILE A 43 33.32 3.73 -17.00
CA ILE A 43 32.67 2.84 -16.06
C ILE A 43 31.34 3.51 -15.66
N PRO A 44 30.20 2.87 -15.93
CA PRO A 44 28.90 3.44 -15.55
C PRO A 44 28.75 3.47 -14.02
N LEU A 45 28.75 4.65 -13.44
CA LEU A 45 28.53 4.86 -12.01
C LEU A 45 27.07 5.22 -11.75
N LYS A 46 26.55 4.79 -10.61
CA LYS A 46 25.19 5.09 -10.18
C LYS A 46 25.12 5.48 -8.72
N ASN A 47 24.25 6.44 -8.42
CA ASN A 47 23.89 6.82 -7.05
C ASN A 47 22.36 6.82 -6.95
N ASN A 48 21.79 5.78 -6.31
CA ASN A 48 20.34 5.58 -6.31
C ASN A 48 19.63 6.53 -5.32
N LEU A 49 19.31 7.73 -5.78
CA LEU A 49 18.55 8.75 -5.03
C LEU A 49 17.07 8.39 -4.96
N ILE A 50 16.51 7.78 -6.01
CA ILE A 50 15.09 7.40 -6.09
C ILE A 50 14.74 6.45 -4.94
N ARG A 51 15.56 5.42 -4.68
CA ARG A 51 15.29 4.48 -3.60
C ARG A 51 15.24 5.14 -2.23
N ARG A 52 16.11 6.11 -2.00
CA ARG A 52 16.12 6.91 -0.78
C ARG A 52 14.84 7.74 -0.66
N LEU A 53 14.44 8.38 -1.76
CA LEU A 53 13.22 9.19 -1.82
C LEU A 53 11.98 8.36 -1.49
N VAL A 54 11.79 7.23 -2.16
CA VAL A 54 10.67 6.31 -1.93
C VAL A 54 10.62 5.85 -0.46
N ARG A 55 11.76 5.49 0.13
CA ARG A 55 11.84 5.09 1.54
C ARG A 55 11.44 6.22 2.50
N ASN A 56 11.81 7.46 2.19
CA ASN A 56 11.45 8.61 3.01
C ASN A 56 9.93 8.85 3.00
N VAL A 57 9.29 8.80 1.83
CA VAL A 57 7.83 8.95 1.73
C VAL A 57 7.10 7.81 2.45
N ILE A 58 7.56 6.57 2.32
CA ILE A 58 7.02 5.44 3.09
C ILE A 58 7.19 5.67 4.60
N GLY A 59 8.33 6.26 5.02
CA GLY A 59 8.58 6.62 6.41
C GLY A 59 7.58 7.66 6.93
N VAL A 60 7.30 8.70 6.15
CA VAL A 60 6.27 9.70 6.47
C VAL A 60 4.90 9.05 6.60
N TYR A 61 4.50 8.22 5.63
CA TYR A 61 3.23 7.48 5.68
C TYR A 61 3.13 6.61 6.95
N ARG A 62 4.18 5.84 7.28
CA ARG A 62 4.20 5.01 8.48
C ARG A 62 4.12 5.81 9.78
N GLY A 63 4.65 7.02 9.79
CA GLY A 63 4.55 7.95 10.92
C GLY A 63 3.14 8.53 11.11
N GLN A 64 2.33 8.49 10.06
CA GLN A 64 0.95 9.02 10.03
C GLN A 64 -0.08 7.93 9.75
N THR A 65 0.22 6.67 10.11
CA THR A 65 -0.70 5.54 9.87
C THR A 65 -2.10 5.87 10.37
N THR A 66 -3.10 5.59 9.56
CA THR A 66 -4.51 5.87 9.84
C THR A 66 -5.28 4.58 10.04
N GLU A 67 -6.35 4.63 10.82
CA GLU A 67 -7.26 3.50 11.07
C GLU A 67 -8.70 3.89 10.69
N PRO A 68 -9.44 3.00 10.02
CA PRO A 68 -10.85 3.22 9.73
C PRO A 68 -11.67 3.07 11.00
N THR A 69 -12.52 4.05 11.28
CA THR A 69 -13.46 4.06 12.40
C THR A 69 -14.87 4.26 11.88
N CYS A 70 -15.81 3.48 12.37
CA CYS A 70 -17.22 3.57 12.03
C CYS A 70 -17.93 4.51 12.99
N TYR A 71 -18.84 5.31 12.43
CA TYR A 71 -19.76 6.16 13.16
C TYR A 71 -21.17 5.79 12.76
N ALA A 72 -22.05 5.67 13.75
CA ALA A 72 -23.47 5.50 13.49
C ALA A 72 -24.11 6.87 13.19
N ARG A 73 -25.09 6.88 12.31
CA ARG A 73 -25.92 8.08 12.04
C ARG A 73 -26.89 8.36 13.16
N ASP A 74 -27.34 7.31 13.86
CA ASP A 74 -28.26 7.39 14.97
C ASP A 74 -27.55 7.18 16.31
N ARG A 75 -28.00 7.91 17.35
CA ARG A 75 -27.37 7.84 18.69
C ARG A 75 -27.54 6.47 19.35
N ASP A 76 -28.68 5.81 19.08
CA ASP A 76 -28.97 4.50 19.64
C ASP A 76 -28.12 3.38 19.04
N GLU A 77 -27.51 3.63 17.87
CA GLU A 77 -26.65 2.69 17.15
C GLU A 77 -25.14 2.89 17.40
N GLN A 78 -24.77 3.84 18.26
CA GLN A 78 -23.35 4.15 18.52
C GLN A 78 -22.55 2.94 19.01
N LYS A 79 -23.15 2.09 19.87
CA LYS A 79 -22.52 0.84 20.33
C LYS A 79 -22.29 -0.17 19.20
N LEU A 80 -23.18 -0.17 18.19
CA LEU A 80 -23.03 -1.00 16.99
C LEU A 80 -21.84 -0.51 16.15
N ALA A 81 -21.67 0.81 16.01
CA ALA A 81 -20.54 1.41 15.32
C ALA A 81 -19.18 1.10 16.01
N GLU A 82 -19.14 1.13 17.35
CA GLU A 82 -17.95 0.73 18.12
C GLU A 82 -17.61 -0.76 17.90
N THR A 83 -18.65 -1.60 17.86
CA THR A 83 -18.47 -3.02 17.56
C THR A 83 -17.96 -3.22 16.15
N MET A 84 -18.52 -2.52 15.16
CA MET A 84 -18.06 -2.60 13.76
C MET A 84 -16.62 -2.12 13.64
N SER A 85 -16.25 -1.04 14.33
CA SER A 85 -14.86 -0.57 14.38
C SER A 85 -13.90 -1.65 14.93
N THR A 86 -14.32 -2.36 15.99
CA THR A 86 -13.56 -3.48 16.56
C THR A 86 -13.43 -4.65 15.58
N LEU A 87 -14.49 -4.97 14.84
CA LEU A 87 -14.46 -6.01 13.81
C LEU A 87 -13.52 -5.63 12.65
N LEU A 88 -13.52 -4.37 12.24
CA LEU A 88 -12.58 -3.86 11.24
C LEU A 88 -11.12 -3.93 11.74
N GLN A 89 -10.86 -3.55 12.98
CA GLN A 89 -9.52 -3.68 13.58
C GLN A 89 -9.06 -5.14 13.64
N TYR A 90 -9.95 -6.06 14.02
CA TYR A 90 -9.67 -7.49 13.96
C TYR A 90 -9.29 -7.94 12.54
N ASN A 91 -10.08 -7.52 11.53
CA ASN A 91 -9.81 -7.85 10.12
C ASN A 91 -8.49 -7.25 9.64
N MET A 92 -8.16 -6.02 10.04
CA MET A 92 -6.87 -5.39 9.76
C MET A 92 -5.69 -6.18 10.35
N GLN A 93 -5.81 -6.68 11.59
CA GLN A 93 -4.78 -7.51 12.22
C GLN A 93 -4.65 -8.87 11.53
N LEU A 94 -5.78 -9.50 11.21
CA LEU A 94 -5.83 -10.79 10.51
C LEU A 94 -5.09 -10.73 9.17
N ASN A 95 -5.34 -9.69 8.39
CA ASN A 95 -4.75 -9.48 7.07
C ASN A 95 -3.37 -8.78 7.12
N ARG A 96 -2.83 -8.47 8.29
CA ARG A 96 -1.57 -7.72 8.48
C ARG A 96 -1.57 -6.41 7.66
N MET A 97 -2.67 -5.68 7.70
CA MET A 97 -2.89 -4.52 6.82
C MET A 97 -1.82 -3.44 6.95
N THR A 98 -1.24 -3.26 8.13
CA THR A 98 -0.14 -2.29 8.34
C THR A 98 1.07 -2.57 7.45
N GLU A 99 1.44 -3.85 7.31
CA GLU A 99 2.53 -4.25 6.42
C GLU A 99 2.09 -4.17 4.95
N LEU A 100 0.90 -4.68 4.65
CA LEU A 100 0.33 -4.67 3.31
C LEU A 100 0.23 -3.25 2.76
N TYR A 101 -0.32 -2.30 3.52
CA TYR A 101 -0.42 -0.91 3.11
C TYR A 101 0.94 -0.24 2.90
N ALA A 102 1.95 -0.57 3.71
CA ALA A 102 3.30 -0.04 3.49
C ALA A 102 3.91 -0.54 2.17
N ARG A 103 3.66 -1.81 1.79
CA ARG A 103 4.07 -2.36 0.50
C ARG A 103 3.26 -1.78 -0.65
N THR A 104 1.97 -1.59 -0.42
CA THR A 104 1.07 -0.95 -1.39
C THR A 104 1.48 0.50 -1.64
N MET A 105 1.89 1.25 -0.61
CA MET A 105 2.43 2.60 -0.76
C MET A 105 3.71 2.61 -1.60
N GLU A 106 4.62 1.64 -1.42
CA GLU A 106 5.81 1.51 -2.28
C GLU A 106 5.41 1.33 -3.75
N GLU A 107 4.46 0.45 -4.04
CA GLU A 107 3.93 0.24 -5.39
C GLU A 107 3.27 1.51 -5.95
N PHE A 108 2.52 2.24 -5.11
CA PHE A 108 1.85 3.48 -5.50
C PHE A 108 2.84 4.54 -5.97
N LEU A 109 3.95 4.70 -5.27
CA LEU A 109 5.01 5.63 -5.66
C LEU A 109 5.70 5.22 -6.97
N ILE A 110 5.87 3.92 -7.20
CA ILE A 110 6.56 3.38 -8.38
C ILE A 110 5.66 3.42 -9.62
N SER A 111 4.42 2.96 -9.49
CA SER A 111 3.52 2.75 -10.63
C SER A 111 2.48 3.85 -10.81
N GLY A 112 2.13 4.59 -9.75
CA GLY A 112 0.99 5.50 -9.72
C GLY A 112 -0.37 4.79 -9.62
N MET A 113 -0.40 3.46 -9.48
CA MET A 113 -1.64 2.68 -9.38
C MET A 113 -1.52 1.58 -8.34
N ILE A 114 -2.58 1.40 -7.57
CA ILE A 114 -2.69 0.35 -6.55
C ILE A 114 -4.01 -0.35 -6.66
N VAL A 115 -4.01 -1.64 -6.36
CA VAL A 115 -5.19 -2.49 -6.42
C VAL A 115 -5.16 -3.52 -5.29
N HIS A 116 -6.28 -3.62 -4.55
CA HIS A 116 -6.55 -4.72 -3.64
C HIS A 116 -7.84 -5.43 -4.08
N ARG A 117 -7.90 -6.73 -3.81
CA ARG A 117 -9.10 -7.55 -3.98
C ARG A 117 -9.63 -7.94 -2.60
N LYS A 118 -10.90 -7.70 -2.38
CA LYS A 118 -11.62 -8.00 -1.14
C LYS A 118 -12.54 -9.18 -1.39
N ARG A 119 -12.31 -10.28 -0.68
CA ARG A 119 -13.18 -11.46 -0.82
C ARG A 119 -13.47 -12.12 0.52
N PHE A 120 -14.59 -12.79 0.61
CA PHE A 120 -14.87 -13.75 1.66
C PHE A 120 -14.51 -15.15 1.16
N GLY A 121 -13.84 -15.94 1.97
CA GLY A 121 -13.44 -17.30 1.59
C GLY A 121 -12.55 -17.98 2.60
N GLN A 122 -12.15 -19.19 2.28
CA GLN A 122 -11.33 -20.02 3.16
C GLN A 122 -9.85 -19.93 2.76
N ILE A 123 -8.99 -19.62 3.74
CA ILE A 123 -7.53 -19.72 3.62
C ILE A 123 -7.02 -20.47 4.85
N ASN A 124 -6.25 -21.55 4.65
CA ASN A 124 -5.70 -22.38 5.72
C ASN A 124 -6.77 -22.83 6.74
N ASP A 125 -7.87 -23.37 6.26
CA ASP A 125 -9.03 -23.84 7.04
C ASP A 125 -9.74 -22.75 7.88
N LYS A 126 -9.43 -21.49 7.63
CA LYS A 126 -10.08 -20.36 8.26
C LYS A 126 -10.92 -19.58 7.25
N GLU A 127 -12.22 -19.56 7.48
CA GLU A 127 -13.16 -18.79 6.68
C GLU A 127 -13.29 -17.36 7.23
N ASP A 128 -12.89 -16.38 6.41
CA ASP A 128 -12.84 -14.98 6.82
C ASP A 128 -12.89 -13.99 5.63
N CYS A 129 -12.96 -12.69 5.94
CA CYS A 129 -12.79 -11.63 4.95
C CYS A 129 -11.28 -11.41 4.70
N TRP A 130 -10.84 -11.69 3.48
CA TRP A 130 -9.44 -11.61 3.08
C TRP A 130 -9.19 -10.44 2.15
N THR A 131 -8.03 -9.84 2.31
CA THR A 131 -7.51 -8.80 1.41
C THR A 131 -6.29 -9.35 0.66
N GLU A 132 -6.39 -9.34 -0.65
CA GLU A 132 -5.32 -9.79 -1.53
C GLU A 132 -4.70 -8.60 -2.27
N TYR A 133 -3.38 -8.60 -2.37
CA TYR A 133 -2.66 -7.63 -3.19
C TYR A 133 -2.71 -8.05 -4.65
N VAL A 134 -3.19 -7.17 -5.51
CA VAL A 134 -3.24 -7.38 -6.95
C VAL A 134 -2.10 -6.62 -7.63
N GLN A 135 -1.30 -7.32 -8.42
CA GLN A 135 -0.25 -6.67 -9.19
C GLN A 135 -0.85 -5.80 -10.30
N PRO A 136 -0.51 -4.50 -10.39
CA PRO A 136 -1.06 -3.62 -11.43
C PRO A 136 -0.81 -4.10 -12.86
N ASN A 137 0.22 -4.92 -13.09
CA ASN A 137 0.48 -5.53 -14.40
C ASN A 137 -0.56 -6.57 -14.82
N ASN A 138 -1.19 -7.25 -13.86
CA ASN A 138 -2.20 -8.27 -14.11
C ASN A 138 -3.61 -7.69 -14.10
N PHE A 139 -3.77 -6.45 -13.63
CA PHE A 139 -5.04 -5.77 -13.54
C PHE A 139 -5.32 -4.97 -14.80
N PHE A 140 -6.58 -4.92 -15.21
CA PHE A 140 -7.04 -4.11 -16.32
C PHE A 140 -8.37 -3.42 -16.00
N ILE A 141 -8.52 -2.25 -16.56
CA ILE A 141 -9.70 -1.38 -16.39
C ILE A 141 -10.18 -0.91 -17.74
N ASP A 142 -11.40 -0.41 -17.80
CA ASP A 142 -11.98 0.23 -18.98
C ASP A 142 -11.12 1.43 -19.45
N ASN A 143 -10.85 1.48 -20.73
CA ASN A 143 -10.12 2.61 -21.34
C ASN A 143 -10.93 3.92 -21.36
N ASN A 144 -12.24 3.82 -21.19
CA ASN A 144 -13.13 4.98 -21.21
C ASN A 144 -13.26 5.67 -19.85
N MET A 145 -12.70 5.07 -18.80
CA MET A 145 -12.71 5.65 -17.45
C MET A 145 -11.99 7.00 -17.44
N ARG A 146 -12.69 8.03 -16.93
CA ARG A 146 -12.17 9.42 -16.78
C ARG A 146 -12.25 9.92 -15.35
N ASP A 147 -13.22 9.43 -14.59
CA ASP A 147 -13.41 9.82 -13.19
C ASP A 147 -12.36 9.14 -12.29
N PHE A 148 -11.57 9.93 -11.56
CA PHE A 148 -10.60 9.44 -10.58
C PHE A 148 -11.24 8.61 -9.46
N ARG A 149 -12.56 8.76 -9.21
CA ARG A 149 -13.34 7.96 -8.26
C ARG A 149 -13.79 6.61 -8.83
N ALA A 150 -13.53 6.38 -10.13
CA ALA A 150 -13.93 5.19 -10.87
C ALA A 150 -15.45 4.92 -10.94
N TRP A 151 -16.31 5.95 -10.79
CA TRP A 151 -17.76 5.79 -10.87
C TRP A 151 -18.26 5.50 -12.29
N ASP A 152 -17.53 5.99 -13.28
CA ASP A 152 -17.77 5.76 -14.72
C ASP A 152 -17.15 4.44 -15.22
N CYS A 153 -16.46 3.69 -14.35
CA CYS A 153 -15.87 2.42 -14.72
C CYS A 153 -16.94 1.38 -15.04
N SER A 154 -16.88 0.78 -16.24
CA SER A 154 -17.82 -0.23 -16.72
C SER A 154 -17.23 -1.64 -16.75
N CYS A 155 -15.91 -1.78 -16.72
CA CYS A 155 -15.21 -3.06 -16.79
C CYS A 155 -13.91 -3.02 -16.01
N VAL A 156 -13.72 -4.03 -15.15
CA VAL A 156 -12.47 -4.29 -14.43
C VAL A 156 -12.17 -5.77 -14.46
N GLY A 157 -10.91 -6.13 -14.36
CA GLY A 157 -10.55 -7.55 -14.28
C GLY A 157 -9.11 -7.79 -13.90
N GLU A 158 -8.83 -9.06 -13.64
CA GLU A 158 -7.53 -9.56 -13.26
C GLU A 158 -7.16 -10.83 -14.02
N ILE A 159 -5.89 -10.96 -14.35
CA ILE A 159 -5.33 -12.17 -14.92
C ILE A 159 -4.65 -12.97 -13.81
N HIS A 160 -5.09 -14.18 -13.60
CA HIS A 160 -4.54 -15.12 -12.65
C HIS A 160 -3.71 -16.18 -13.38
N ASP A 161 -2.46 -16.37 -12.97
CA ASP A 161 -1.61 -17.48 -13.37
C ASP A 161 -1.47 -18.41 -12.16
N VAL A 162 -2.24 -19.50 -12.15
CA VAL A 162 -2.41 -20.43 -11.02
C VAL A 162 -2.07 -21.85 -11.44
N THR A 163 -1.84 -22.74 -10.47
CA THR A 163 -1.61 -24.16 -10.80
C THR A 163 -2.88 -24.83 -11.30
N PHE A 164 -2.75 -25.94 -11.99
CA PHE A 164 -3.92 -26.68 -12.46
C PHE A 164 -4.73 -27.24 -11.28
N GLU A 165 -4.06 -27.61 -10.22
CA GLU A 165 -4.66 -28.07 -8.97
C GLU A 165 -5.54 -26.98 -8.34
N ASP A 166 -5.07 -25.73 -8.32
CA ASP A 166 -5.83 -24.59 -7.81
C ASP A 166 -7.07 -24.31 -8.67
N VAL A 167 -6.94 -24.40 -10.00
CA VAL A 167 -8.08 -24.28 -10.91
C VAL A 167 -9.13 -25.36 -10.62
N CYS A 168 -8.69 -26.61 -10.44
CA CYS A 168 -9.60 -27.70 -10.13
C CYS A 168 -10.27 -27.51 -8.76
N HIS A 169 -9.52 -27.03 -7.75
CA HIS A 169 -10.06 -26.76 -6.43
C HIS A 169 -11.15 -25.68 -6.45
N GLU A 170 -10.95 -24.61 -7.23
CA GLU A 170 -11.90 -23.49 -7.31
C GLU A 170 -13.12 -23.79 -8.19
N PHE A 171 -12.93 -24.48 -9.31
CA PHE A 171 -13.97 -24.60 -10.36
C PHE A 171 -14.55 -26.01 -10.54
N ALA A 172 -13.90 -27.09 -10.08
CA ALA A 172 -14.43 -28.43 -10.22
C ALA A 172 -15.33 -28.79 -9.02
N LYS A 173 -16.63 -28.89 -9.25
CA LYS A 173 -17.61 -29.36 -8.26
C LYS A 173 -17.97 -30.84 -8.43
N SER A 174 -17.62 -31.41 -9.59
CA SER A 174 -17.94 -32.79 -9.95
C SER A 174 -16.82 -33.46 -10.76
N PRO A 175 -16.75 -34.82 -10.82
CA PRO A 175 -15.78 -35.51 -11.67
C PRO A 175 -15.90 -35.13 -13.15
N THR A 176 -17.10 -34.78 -13.60
CA THR A 176 -17.33 -34.32 -14.97
C THR A 176 -16.71 -32.96 -15.24
N ASP A 177 -16.72 -32.04 -14.26
CA ASP A 177 -16.08 -30.73 -14.36
C ASP A 177 -14.57 -30.89 -14.42
N TYR A 178 -14.00 -31.77 -13.60
CA TYR A 178 -12.57 -32.08 -13.63
C TYR A 178 -12.13 -32.58 -15.03
N ALA A 179 -12.91 -33.50 -15.64
CA ALA A 179 -12.62 -33.99 -16.97
C ALA A 179 -12.69 -32.87 -18.04
N LYS A 180 -13.70 -32.00 -17.95
CA LYS A 180 -13.83 -30.81 -18.81
C LYS A 180 -12.64 -29.88 -18.68
N LEU A 181 -12.27 -29.49 -17.43
CA LEU A 181 -11.13 -28.63 -17.18
C LEU A 181 -9.82 -29.21 -17.70
N THR A 182 -9.61 -30.51 -17.53
CA THR A 182 -8.43 -31.22 -18.06
C THR A 182 -8.40 -31.13 -19.61
N GLN A 183 -9.54 -31.31 -20.25
CA GLN A 183 -9.63 -31.21 -21.72
C GLN A 183 -9.37 -29.78 -22.20
N ILE A 184 -9.97 -28.77 -21.57
CA ILE A 184 -9.82 -27.37 -21.94
C ILE A 184 -8.34 -26.93 -21.81
N TYR A 185 -7.70 -27.17 -20.68
CA TYR A 185 -6.32 -26.72 -20.47
C TYR A 185 -5.30 -27.55 -21.26
N ARG A 186 -5.59 -28.83 -21.59
CA ARG A 186 -4.78 -29.59 -22.52
C ARG A 186 -4.86 -29.00 -23.93
N ALA A 187 -6.06 -28.74 -24.45
CA ALA A 187 -6.26 -28.08 -25.73
C ALA A 187 -5.64 -26.65 -25.75
N ALA A 188 -5.70 -25.93 -24.62
CA ALA A 188 -5.05 -24.64 -24.46
C ALA A 188 -3.53 -24.72 -24.61
N ARG A 189 -2.88 -25.70 -23.98
CA ARG A 189 -1.44 -25.95 -24.12
C ARG A 189 -1.03 -26.29 -25.55
N GLU A 190 -1.79 -27.12 -26.22
CA GLU A 190 -1.55 -27.47 -27.63
C GLU A 190 -1.64 -26.24 -28.54
N LYS A 191 -2.62 -25.34 -28.31
CA LYS A 191 -2.76 -24.09 -29.07
C LYS A 191 -1.62 -23.11 -28.76
N LEU A 192 -1.17 -23.02 -27.48
CA LEU A 192 -0.05 -22.16 -27.07
C LEU A 192 1.26 -22.56 -27.75
N VAL A 193 1.55 -23.86 -27.84
CA VAL A 193 2.74 -24.38 -28.55
C VAL A 193 2.73 -23.94 -30.01
N LEU A 194 1.56 -23.98 -30.65
CA LEU A 194 1.41 -23.50 -32.04
C LEU A 194 1.64 -21.99 -32.14
N THR A 195 1.13 -21.20 -31.18
CA THR A 195 1.29 -19.72 -31.16
C THR A 195 2.75 -19.33 -30.95
N GLN A 196 3.46 -19.98 -30.04
CA GLN A 196 4.90 -19.73 -29.78
C GLN A 196 5.76 -20.11 -31.00
N ALA A 197 5.40 -21.16 -31.71
CA ALA A 197 6.05 -21.51 -32.98
C ALA A 197 5.92 -20.40 -34.03
N TRP A 198 4.80 -19.67 -34.04
CA TRP A 198 4.60 -18.52 -34.94
C TRP A 198 5.40 -17.28 -34.49
N GLU A 199 5.56 -17.05 -33.21
CA GLU A 199 6.37 -15.95 -32.68
C GLU A 199 7.87 -16.11 -32.97
N GLN A 200 8.40 -17.33 -33.01
CA GLN A 200 9.77 -17.60 -33.43
C GLN A 200 10.05 -17.19 -34.89
N PHE A 201 9.04 -17.04 -35.72
CA PHE A 201 9.17 -16.61 -37.12
C PHE A 201 9.19 -15.08 -37.33
N GLY A 202 9.37 -14.25 -36.29
CA GLY A 202 9.75 -12.85 -36.45
C GLY A 202 8.72 -11.80 -36.04
N TYR A 203 7.67 -12.15 -35.33
CA TYR A 203 6.82 -11.19 -34.69
C TYR A 203 7.41 -10.80 -33.32
N SER A 204 7.94 -9.59 -33.25
CA SER A 204 8.40 -8.95 -32.02
C SER A 204 7.37 -9.09 -30.91
N GLN A 205 7.76 -9.62 -29.76
CA GLN A 205 6.95 -9.59 -28.54
C GLN A 205 6.47 -8.16 -28.30
N SER A 206 5.20 -7.93 -28.60
CA SER A 206 4.56 -6.68 -28.23
C SER A 206 4.49 -6.65 -26.71
N PRO A 207 4.92 -5.57 -26.04
CA PRO A 207 4.77 -5.47 -24.59
C PRO A 207 3.32 -5.30 -24.16
N GLU A 208 2.36 -5.73 -24.96
CA GLU A 208 0.94 -5.74 -24.66
C GLU A 208 0.61 -6.78 -23.58
N MET A 209 -0.55 -6.59 -22.92
CA MET A 209 -1.03 -7.59 -22.00
C MET A 209 -1.30 -8.87 -22.79
N ASP A 210 -0.52 -9.87 -22.52
CA ASP A 210 -0.77 -11.15 -23.10
C ASP A 210 -1.89 -11.85 -22.32
N PHE A 211 -3.06 -11.94 -22.93
CA PHE A 211 -4.19 -12.68 -22.37
C PHE A 211 -4.09 -14.18 -22.58
N LEU A 212 -3.24 -14.64 -23.50
CA LEU A 212 -3.18 -16.03 -23.93
C LEU A 212 -2.10 -16.82 -23.18
N VAL A 213 -0.89 -16.25 -23.05
CA VAL A 213 0.28 -16.98 -22.55
C VAL A 213 0.51 -16.72 -21.07
N PRO A 214 0.50 -17.75 -20.20
CA PRO A 214 0.89 -17.60 -18.82
C PRO A 214 2.38 -17.29 -18.68
N ARG A 215 2.79 -16.72 -17.58
CA ARG A 215 4.21 -16.39 -17.30
C ARG A 215 5.11 -17.61 -17.27
N ASN A 216 4.55 -18.75 -16.91
CA ASN A 216 5.25 -20.04 -16.86
C ASN A 216 4.35 -21.10 -17.52
N GLU A 217 4.94 -21.92 -18.35
CA GLU A 217 4.24 -22.99 -19.08
C GLU A 217 3.55 -24.02 -18.16
N SER A 218 4.01 -24.15 -16.92
CA SER A 218 3.38 -25.04 -15.93
C SER A 218 2.09 -24.46 -15.32
N LEU A 219 1.83 -23.17 -15.50
CA LEU A 219 0.67 -22.50 -14.93
C LEU A 219 -0.51 -22.47 -15.91
N CYS A 220 -1.69 -22.38 -15.36
CA CYS A 220 -2.94 -22.19 -16.06
C CYS A 220 -3.38 -20.74 -15.90
N ARG A 221 -3.76 -20.11 -17.00
CA ARG A 221 -4.28 -18.75 -16.96
C ARG A 221 -5.78 -18.76 -16.82
N VAL A 222 -6.26 -17.93 -15.88
CA VAL A 222 -7.67 -17.65 -15.68
C VAL A 222 -7.85 -16.13 -15.76
N ILE A 223 -8.82 -15.69 -16.52
CA ILE A 223 -9.15 -14.27 -16.70
C ILE A 223 -10.44 -14.01 -15.94
N GLU A 224 -10.35 -13.21 -14.89
CA GLU A 224 -11.52 -12.75 -14.14
C GLU A 224 -11.94 -11.38 -14.67
N ILE A 225 -13.19 -11.26 -15.11
CA ILE A 225 -13.76 -10.03 -15.66
C ILE A 225 -15.01 -9.68 -14.89
N TRP A 226 -15.12 -8.43 -14.49
CA TRP A 226 -16.32 -7.83 -13.93
C TRP A 226 -16.80 -6.73 -14.85
N ARG A 227 -18.04 -6.80 -15.27
CA ARG A 227 -18.63 -5.86 -16.22
C ARG A 227 -19.99 -5.37 -15.70
N LYS A 228 -20.27 -4.09 -15.93
CA LYS A 228 -21.62 -3.55 -15.76
C LYS A 228 -22.49 -4.03 -16.91
N GLU A 229 -23.58 -4.70 -16.58
CA GLU A 229 -24.61 -5.12 -17.49
C GLU A 229 -25.92 -4.45 -17.14
N THR A 230 -26.87 -4.47 -18.06
CA THR A 230 -28.20 -3.89 -17.86
C THR A 230 -29.25 -4.94 -18.14
N LYS A 231 -30.22 -5.06 -17.23
CA LYS A 231 -31.41 -5.88 -17.44
C LYS A 231 -32.67 -5.13 -17.07
N PRO A 232 -33.79 -5.43 -17.72
CA PRO A 232 -35.07 -4.86 -17.33
C PRO A 232 -35.52 -5.44 -16.00
N ARG A 233 -35.93 -4.58 -15.07
CA ARG A 233 -36.47 -4.93 -13.75
C ARG A 233 -37.65 -4.06 -13.41
N TYR A 234 -38.40 -4.45 -12.36
CA TYR A 234 -39.41 -3.61 -11.74
C TYR A 234 -38.90 -3.05 -10.42
N TRP A 235 -39.09 -1.76 -10.26
CA TRP A 235 -38.93 -1.06 -8.98
C TRP A 235 -40.27 -1.10 -8.26
N CYS A 236 -40.32 -1.83 -7.16
CA CYS A 236 -41.55 -2.05 -6.40
C CYS A 236 -41.56 -1.20 -5.14
N HIS A 237 -42.64 -0.53 -4.92
CA HIS A 237 -42.91 0.24 -3.71
C HIS A 237 -44.14 -0.37 -3.00
N ASP A 238 -43.92 -0.92 -1.82
CA ASP A 238 -44.98 -1.50 -0.99
C ASP A 238 -45.55 -0.44 -0.05
N TYR A 239 -46.76 -0.01 -0.30
CA TYR A 239 -47.43 1.00 0.52
C TYR A 239 -47.91 0.48 1.88
N ASN A 240 -47.84 -0.84 2.13
CA ASN A 240 -48.23 -1.41 3.43
C ASN A 240 -47.09 -1.29 4.46
N ASN A 241 -45.84 -1.58 4.05
CA ASN A 241 -44.70 -1.63 4.93
C ASN A 241 -43.76 -0.42 4.71
N GLY A 242 -43.96 0.33 3.61
CA GLY A 242 -43.05 1.39 3.18
C GLY A 242 -41.75 0.85 2.50
N ASP A 243 -41.68 -0.47 2.25
CA ASP A 243 -40.51 -1.10 1.67
C ASP A 243 -40.37 -0.78 0.18
N VAL A 244 -39.12 -0.61 -0.25
CA VAL A 244 -38.76 -0.38 -1.64
C VAL A 244 -37.75 -1.45 -2.07
N PHE A 245 -38.14 -2.25 -3.07
CA PHE A 245 -37.30 -3.36 -3.52
C PHE A 245 -37.35 -3.52 -5.05
N LYS A 246 -36.37 -4.25 -5.60
CA LYS A 246 -36.28 -4.55 -7.03
C LYS A 246 -36.58 -6.02 -7.26
N ILE A 247 -37.32 -6.31 -8.34
CA ILE A 247 -37.60 -7.69 -8.76
C ILE A 247 -37.30 -7.88 -10.25
N ASP A 248 -36.99 -9.09 -10.63
CA ASP A 248 -36.81 -9.46 -12.03
C ASP A 248 -38.17 -9.60 -12.74
N LEU A 249 -38.19 -9.50 -14.07
CA LEU A 249 -39.44 -9.60 -14.83
C LEU A 249 -40.17 -10.91 -14.62
N GLU A 250 -39.41 -11.99 -14.42
CA GLU A 250 -39.93 -13.35 -14.26
C GLU A 250 -40.75 -13.47 -12.97
N ASP A 251 -40.31 -12.82 -11.89
CA ASP A 251 -40.90 -12.89 -10.57
C ASP A 251 -42.08 -11.92 -10.39
N TYR A 252 -42.36 -11.05 -11.39
CA TYR A 252 -43.39 -10.00 -11.28
C TYR A 252 -44.79 -10.56 -10.98
N ASN A 253 -45.15 -11.64 -11.64
CA ASN A 253 -46.48 -12.23 -11.45
C ASN A 253 -46.65 -12.80 -10.05
N GLU A 254 -45.67 -13.53 -9.54
CA GLU A 254 -45.71 -14.17 -8.23
C GLU A 254 -45.63 -13.14 -7.11
N MET A 255 -44.67 -12.22 -7.15
CA MET A 255 -44.37 -11.29 -6.06
C MET A 255 -45.32 -10.07 -6.03
N VAL A 256 -45.82 -9.59 -7.16
CA VAL A 256 -46.63 -8.37 -7.23
C VAL A 256 -48.08 -8.69 -7.54
N VAL A 257 -48.39 -9.43 -8.60
CA VAL A 257 -49.78 -9.64 -9.04
C VAL A 257 -50.52 -10.55 -8.07
N GLU A 258 -49.94 -11.66 -7.65
CA GLU A 258 -50.56 -12.59 -6.71
C GLU A 258 -50.72 -11.96 -5.33
N GLU A 259 -49.68 -11.27 -4.84
CA GLU A 259 -49.72 -10.58 -3.55
C GLU A 259 -50.76 -9.45 -3.54
N ASN A 260 -50.79 -8.62 -4.56
CA ASN A 260 -51.83 -7.58 -4.69
C ASN A 260 -53.23 -8.17 -4.79
N THR A 261 -53.43 -9.29 -5.51
CA THR A 261 -54.69 -9.98 -5.58
C THR A 261 -55.13 -10.49 -4.20
N ARG A 262 -54.20 -11.09 -3.46
CA ARG A 262 -54.44 -11.54 -2.08
C ARG A 262 -54.84 -10.39 -1.16
N ARG A 263 -54.12 -9.25 -1.24
CA ARG A 263 -54.42 -8.05 -0.43
C ARG A 263 -55.79 -7.46 -0.76
N ILE A 264 -56.18 -7.41 -2.03
CA ILE A 264 -57.48 -6.95 -2.48
C ILE A 264 -58.58 -7.86 -1.90
N MET A 265 -58.45 -9.19 -2.01
CA MET A 265 -59.43 -10.13 -1.47
C MET A 265 -59.58 -10.00 0.06
N GLN A 266 -58.49 -9.88 0.78
CA GLN A 266 -58.48 -9.70 2.24
C GLN A 266 -59.09 -8.36 2.66
N GLY A 267 -58.73 -7.27 1.99
CA GLY A 267 -59.24 -5.92 2.25
C GLY A 267 -60.78 -5.83 2.01
N LEU A 268 -61.25 -6.37 0.90
CA LEU A 268 -62.67 -6.44 0.59
C LEU A 268 -63.44 -7.30 1.60
N ALA A 269 -62.89 -8.44 2.04
CA ALA A 269 -63.46 -9.28 3.07
C ALA A 269 -63.51 -8.58 4.45
N ALA A 270 -62.61 -7.66 4.73
CA ALA A 270 -62.56 -6.82 5.91
C ALA A 270 -63.46 -5.57 5.81
N GLY A 271 -64.14 -5.36 4.64
CA GLY A 271 -65.04 -4.20 4.41
C GLY A 271 -64.29 -2.89 4.09
N MET A 272 -63.02 -2.94 3.73
CA MET A 272 -62.26 -1.75 3.35
C MET A 272 -62.60 -1.31 1.92
N PRO A 273 -62.70 0.02 1.66
CA PRO A 273 -62.83 0.53 0.29
C PRO A 273 -61.59 0.14 -0.56
N GLN A 274 -61.83 -0.19 -1.81
CA GLN A 274 -60.73 -0.63 -2.72
C GLN A 274 -59.61 0.42 -2.85
N GLU A 275 -59.89 1.69 -2.69
CA GLU A 275 -58.96 2.81 -2.78
C GLU A 275 -58.01 2.93 -1.56
N GLU A 276 -58.39 2.35 -0.42
CA GLU A 276 -57.60 2.40 0.82
C GLU A 276 -56.74 1.16 1.04
N ILE A 277 -56.83 0.15 0.17
CA ILE A 277 -56.05 -1.07 0.28
C ILE A 277 -54.60 -0.79 -0.16
N PRO A 278 -53.60 -0.97 0.72
CA PRO A 278 -52.19 -0.71 0.38
C PRO A 278 -51.66 -1.77 -0.58
N LEU A 279 -51.42 -1.39 -1.83
CA LEU A 279 -50.93 -2.26 -2.89
C LEU A 279 -49.45 -1.99 -3.17
N ILE A 280 -48.79 -3.00 -3.75
CA ILE A 280 -47.43 -2.86 -4.27
C ILE A 280 -47.55 -2.21 -5.66
N ARG A 281 -46.92 -1.05 -5.83
CA ARG A 281 -46.77 -0.38 -7.12
C ARG A 281 -45.44 -0.73 -7.74
N ALA A 282 -45.45 -1.21 -8.97
CA ALA A 282 -44.25 -1.59 -9.71
C ALA A 282 -44.06 -0.68 -10.93
N GLU A 283 -42.87 -0.14 -11.09
CA GLU A 283 -42.47 0.68 -12.23
C GLU A 283 -41.33 -0.01 -12.98
N TRP A 284 -41.50 -0.18 -14.27
CA TRP A 284 -40.46 -0.79 -15.11
C TRP A 284 -39.29 0.16 -15.32
N PHE A 285 -38.05 -0.36 -15.21
CA PHE A 285 -36.80 0.39 -15.49
C PHE A 285 -35.71 -0.54 -15.95
N MET A 286 -34.65 0.05 -16.55
CA MET A 286 -33.41 -0.66 -16.87
C MET A 286 -32.46 -0.56 -15.68
N ASP A 287 -32.24 -1.67 -15.00
CA ASP A 287 -31.30 -1.76 -13.89
C ASP A 287 -29.89 -2.04 -14.39
N SER A 288 -28.90 -1.39 -13.78
CA SER A 288 -27.48 -1.62 -14.05
C SER A 288 -26.87 -2.38 -12.87
N TYR A 289 -26.25 -3.49 -13.16
CA TYR A 289 -25.68 -4.38 -12.15
C TYR A 289 -24.31 -4.88 -12.60
N TRP A 290 -23.50 -5.37 -11.63
CA TRP A 290 -22.20 -5.97 -11.94
C TRP A 290 -22.39 -7.47 -12.16
N TYR A 291 -21.80 -7.96 -13.26
CA TYR A 291 -21.77 -9.36 -13.63
C TYR A 291 -20.32 -9.82 -13.77
N PHE A 292 -19.99 -11.04 -13.30
CA PHE A 292 -18.65 -11.55 -13.35
C PHE A 292 -18.54 -12.76 -14.26
N TYR A 293 -17.37 -12.88 -14.87
CA TYR A 293 -16.98 -14.00 -15.71
C TYR A 293 -15.59 -14.47 -15.31
N PHE A 294 -15.43 -15.77 -15.10
CA PHE A 294 -14.13 -16.43 -15.08
C PHE A 294 -13.96 -17.17 -16.40
N LEU A 295 -12.94 -16.78 -17.17
CA LEU A 295 -12.72 -17.26 -18.51
C LEU A 295 -11.36 -17.95 -18.62
N THR A 296 -11.29 -18.96 -19.50
CA THR A 296 -10.01 -19.45 -20.01
C THR A 296 -9.43 -18.48 -21.05
N PRO A 297 -8.14 -18.57 -21.39
CA PRO A 297 -7.54 -17.73 -22.44
C PRO A 297 -8.25 -17.82 -23.80
N PHE A 298 -8.98 -18.89 -24.05
CA PHE A 298 -9.65 -19.14 -25.35
C PHE A 298 -11.15 -18.87 -25.31
N GLY A 299 -11.67 -18.31 -24.22
CA GLY A 299 -13.05 -17.87 -24.12
C GLY A 299 -14.02 -18.89 -23.53
N ASP A 300 -13.53 -20.05 -23.04
CA ASP A 300 -14.40 -20.97 -22.31
C ASP A 300 -14.77 -20.38 -20.96
N ILE A 301 -16.05 -20.41 -20.63
CA ILE A 301 -16.57 -19.89 -19.36
C ILE A 301 -16.40 -20.96 -18.28
N LEU A 302 -15.64 -20.63 -17.24
CA LEU A 302 -15.46 -21.48 -16.06
C LEU A 302 -16.55 -21.25 -15.02
N ARG A 303 -16.91 -19.99 -14.82
CA ARG A 303 -17.96 -19.56 -13.90
C ARG A 303 -18.44 -18.19 -14.28
N GLU A 304 -19.73 -17.92 -14.11
CA GLU A 304 -20.33 -16.62 -14.32
C GLU A 304 -21.48 -16.38 -13.33
N GLY A 305 -21.87 -15.14 -13.15
CA GLY A 305 -23.01 -14.77 -12.29
C GLY A 305 -23.10 -13.29 -12.00
N GLU A 306 -24.22 -12.92 -11.37
CA GLU A 306 -24.36 -11.58 -10.77
C GLU A 306 -23.45 -11.45 -9.55
N THR A 307 -23.10 -10.21 -9.19
CA THR A 307 -22.29 -9.94 -8.01
C THR A 307 -22.91 -10.56 -6.75
N PRO A 308 -22.17 -11.40 -6.00
CA PRO A 308 -22.68 -11.97 -4.77
C PRO A 308 -22.61 -11.00 -3.58
N TYR A 309 -22.03 -9.82 -3.77
CA TYR A 309 -21.76 -8.86 -2.69
C TYR A 309 -22.93 -7.90 -2.47
N GLU A 310 -23.32 -7.69 -1.22
CA GLU A 310 -24.36 -6.71 -0.85
C GLU A 310 -23.98 -5.26 -1.20
N HIS A 311 -22.68 -4.94 -1.29
CA HIS A 311 -22.24 -3.64 -1.80
C HIS A 311 -22.48 -3.43 -3.30
N LYS A 312 -23.07 -4.41 -4.00
CA LYS A 312 -23.50 -4.36 -5.42
C LYS A 312 -22.43 -3.88 -6.40
N SER A 313 -21.16 -4.19 -6.12
CA SER A 313 -20.01 -3.80 -6.90
C SER A 313 -19.04 -4.99 -7.09
N HIS A 314 -17.96 -4.77 -7.83
CA HIS A 314 -16.87 -5.73 -7.98
C HIS A 314 -15.99 -5.81 -6.71
N PRO A 315 -15.19 -6.87 -6.49
CA PRO A 315 -14.37 -7.05 -5.29
C PRO A 315 -13.11 -6.18 -5.24
N TYR A 316 -12.78 -5.50 -6.33
CA TYR A 316 -11.55 -4.72 -6.41
C TYR A 316 -11.72 -3.33 -5.82
N VAL A 317 -10.70 -2.86 -5.10
CA VAL A 317 -10.50 -1.47 -4.71
C VAL A 317 -9.23 -1.01 -5.40
N PHE A 318 -9.29 0.06 -6.15
CA PHE A 318 -8.13 0.59 -6.86
C PHE A 318 -8.16 2.11 -6.90
N LYS A 319 -6.98 2.69 -6.93
CA LYS A 319 -6.76 4.13 -7.14
C LYS A 319 -5.59 4.33 -8.09
N ALA A 320 -5.67 5.38 -8.87
CA ALA A 320 -4.61 5.85 -9.75
C ALA A 320 -4.32 7.32 -9.44
N TYR A 321 -3.04 7.71 -9.42
CA TYR A 321 -2.62 9.07 -9.05
C TYR A 321 -1.35 9.48 -9.80
N PRO A 322 -1.32 10.72 -10.27
CA PRO A 322 -2.50 11.49 -10.63
C PRO A 322 -3.20 10.85 -11.82
N PHE A 323 -4.52 10.91 -11.86
CA PHE A 323 -5.31 10.35 -12.95
C PHE A 323 -5.99 11.49 -13.71
N ILE A 324 -5.41 11.86 -14.83
CA ILE A 324 -5.86 12.97 -15.67
C ILE A 324 -6.05 12.43 -17.09
N ASP A 325 -7.24 12.63 -17.66
CA ASP A 325 -7.58 12.19 -19.01
C ASP A 325 -7.30 10.70 -19.32
N GLY A 326 -7.37 9.86 -18.29
CA GLY A 326 -7.08 8.43 -18.42
C GLY A 326 -5.58 8.07 -18.40
N GLU A 327 -4.70 9.05 -18.17
CA GLU A 327 -3.26 8.83 -18.01
C GLU A 327 -2.85 8.78 -16.53
N ILE A 328 -1.92 7.88 -16.23
CA ILE A 328 -1.35 7.69 -14.89
C ILE A 328 0.10 8.14 -14.93
N HIS A 329 0.48 9.02 -14.02
CA HIS A 329 1.86 9.47 -13.84
C HIS A 329 2.33 9.07 -12.45
N SER A 330 3.47 8.39 -12.35
CA SER A 330 3.95 7.96 -11.04
C SER A 330 4.89 9.00 -10.43
N PHE A 331 4.93 9.04 -9.11
CA PHE A 331 5.85 9.88 -8.36
C PHE A 331 7.33 9.63 -8.75
N VAL A 332 7.69 8.37 -9.02
CA VAL A 332 9.04 8.01 -9.46
C VAL A 332 9.33 8.51 -10.88
N SER A 333 8.33 8.53 -11.78
CA SER A 333 8.55 8.98 -13.16
C SER A 333 9.01 10.43 -13.24
N ASP A 334 8.55 11.29 -12.32
CA ASP A 334 8.86 12.72 -12.30
C ASP A 334 10.34 13.02 -12.02
N VAL A 335 11.04 12.11 -11.35
CA VAL A 335 12.43 12.28 -10.92
C VAL A 335 13.43 11.41 -11.69
N ILE A 336 12.98 10.58 -12.63
CA ILE A 336 13.86 9.70 -13.41
C ILE A 336 14.90 10.49 -14.22
N ASP A 337 14.49 11.56 -14.86
CA ASP A 337 15.42 12.32 -15.72
C ASP A 337 16.52 13.01 -14.90
N GLN A 338 16.21 13.52 -13.71
CA GLN A 338 17.19 14.05 -12.77
C GLN A 338 18.13 12.95 -12.26
N GLN A 339 17.62 11.77 -12.01
CA GLN A 339 18.44 10.61 -11.63
C GLN A 339 19.40 10.23 -12.74
N ARG A 340 18.92 10.15 -13.98
CA ARG A 340 19.78 9.84 -15.14
C ARG A 340 20.87 10.88 -15.33
N TYR A 341 20.50 12.16 -15.26
CA TYR A 341 21.47 13.23 -15.41
C TYR A 341 22.51 13.24 -14.30
N THR A 342 22.08 13.02 -13.05
CA THR A 342 23.01 12.87 -11.91
C THR A 342 24.01 11.73 -12.13
N ASN A 343 23.55 10.55 -12.56
CA ASN A 343 24.40 9.41 -12.84
C ASN A 343 25.40 9.70 -13.96
N ARG A 344 24.98 10.38 -15.02
CA ARG A 344 25.86 10.82 -16.13
C ARG A 344 26.92 11.81 -15.64
N LEU A 345 26.55 12.79 -14.82
CA LEU A 345 27.48 13.74 -14.24
C LEU A 345 28.52 13.06 -13.37
N ILE A 346 28.13 12.11 -12.54
CA ILE A 346 29.06 11.34 -11.69
C ILE A 346 30.02 10.52 -12.55
N THR A 347 29.53 9.87 -13.58
CA THR A 347 30.34 9.09 -14.52
C THR A 347 31.32 9.98 -15.28
N LEU A 348 30.89 11.14 -15.74
CA LEU A 348 31.72 12.14 -16.40
C LEU A 348 32.77 12.71 -15.43
N TYR A 349 32.39 13.00 -14.20
CA TYR A 349 33.32 13.48 -13.17
C TYR A 349 34.42 12.48 -12.87
N ASP A 350 34.10 11.20 -12.70
CA ASP A 350 35.09 10.14 -12.52
C ASP A 350 36.04 10.06 -13.70
N TRP A 351 35.54 10.14 -14.93
CA TRP A 351 36.38 10.15 -16.13
C TRP A 351 37.33 11.34 -16.17
N ILE A 352 36.80 12.56 -15.91
CA ILE A 352 37.64 13.77 -15.90
C ILE A 352 38.72 13.67 -14.80
N MET A 353 38.38 13.17 -13.62
CA MET A 353 39.32 12.98 -12.54
C MET A 353 40.43 11.99 -12.93
N ARG A 354 40.09 10.88 -13.57
CA ARG A 354 41.08 9.90 -14.08
C ARG A 354 41.95 10.49 -15.19
N ALA A 355 41.33 11.22 -16.12
CA ALA A 355 42.05 11.87 -17.21
C ALA A 355 42.96 13.00 -16.71
N SER A 356 42.53 13.81 -15.76
CA SER A 356 43.32 14.91 -15.20
C SER A 356 44.45 14.43 -14.30
N ALA A 357 44.28 13.28 -13.63
CA ALA A 357 45.32 12.74 -12.74
C ALA A 357 46.60 12.38 -13.45
N LYS A 358 46.53 11.96 -14.72
CA LYS A 358 47.71 11.52 -15.47
C LYS A 358 48.14 12.44 -16.62
N GLY A 359 47.22 13.29 -17.12
CA GLY A 359 47.48 14.09 -18.31
C GLY A 359 47.67 13.24 -19.57
N VAL A 360 48.13 13.87 -20.63
CA VAL A 360 48.49 13.20 -21.90
C VAL A 360 49.99 13.17 -22.03
N LEU A 361 50.58 11.98 -22.26
CA LEU A 361 51.99 11.86 -22.57
C LEU A 361 52.17 11.99 -24.08
N MET A 362 52.89 13.04 -24.52
CA MET A 362 53.34 13.19 -25.90
C MET A 362 54.76 12.64 -26.00
N ILE A 363 54.90 11.62 -26.83
CA ILE A 363 56.21 10.99 -27.08
C ILE A 363 56.45 10.88 -28.59
N PRO A 364 57.61 11.27 -29.07
CA PRO A 364 57.99 11.02 -30.46
C PRO A 364 58.02 9.51 -30.75
N SER A 365 57.58 9.11 -31.93
CA SER A 365 57.44 7.67 -32.29
C SER A 365 58.78 6.90 -32.28
N ASP A 366 59.91 7.58 -32.48
CA ASP A 366 61.23 7.01 -32.43
C ASP A 366 61.80 6.86 -31.00
N CYS A 367 61.10 7.41 -30.00
CA CYS A 367 61.48 7.26 -28.59
C CYS A 367 60.91 6.00 -27.95
N ILE A 368 60.02 5.29 -28.61
CA ILE A 368 59.46 4.01 -28.11
C ILE A 368 60.52 2.92 -28.26
N PRO A 369 60.81 2.14 -27.20
CA PRO A 369 61.85 1.09 -27.25
C PRO A 369 61.56 0.06 -28.35
N LYS A 370 62.63 -0.43 -29.04
CA LYS A 370 62.48 -1.44 -30.07
C LYS A 370 61.84 -2.72 -29.49
N GLY A 371 60.71 -3.16 -30.06
CA GLY A 371 59.99 -4.36 -29.63
C GLY A 371 58.83 -4.10 -28.70
N MET A 372 58.51 -2.84 -28.38
CA MET A 372 57.35 -2.44 -27.62
C MET A 372 56.35 -1.78 -28.56
N SER A 373 55.08 -2.20 -28.50
CA SER A 373 54.01 -1.54 -29.25
C SER A 373 53.60 -0.21 -28.58
N PRO A 374 53.02 0.75 -29.31
CA PRO A 374 52.47 1.96 -28.72
C PRO A 374 51.37 1.64 -27.66
N GLU A 375 50.68 0.54 -27.83
CA GLU A 375 49.65 0.05 -26.91
C GLU A 375 50.25 -0.45 -25.60
N ASP A 376 51.33 -1.27 -25.65
CA ASP A 376 52.03 -1.73 -24.45
C ASP A 376 52.66 -0.55 -23.68
N PHE A 377 53.12 0.46 -24.41
CA PHE A 377 53.66 1.67 -23.80
C PHE A 377 52.56 2.48 -23.10
N ALA A 378 51.37 2.59 -23.72
CA ALA A 378 50.20 3.24 -23.12
C ALA A 378 49.73 2.47 -21.88
N ASP A 379 49.75 1.14 -21.91
CA ASP A 379 49.42 0.30 -20.77
C ASP A 379 50.39 0.49 -19.60
N MET A 380 51.68 0.56 -19.88
CA MET A 380 52.69 0.89 -18.85
C MET A 380 52.49 2.30 -18.28
N TRP A 381 52.18 3.29 -19.11
CA TRP A 381 51.79 4.63 -18.66
C TRP A 381 50.52 4.61 -17.80
N SER A 382 49.61 3.70 -18.11
CA SER A 382 48.34 3.61 -17.38
C SER A 382 48.49 3.05 -15.95
N ARG A 383 49.54 2.30 -15.63
CA ARG A 383 49.79 1.73 -14.29
C ARG A 383 50.28 2.77 -13.30
N HIS A 384 49.89 2.64 -12.03
CA HIS A 384 50.30 3.57 -10.97
C HIS A 384 51.80 3.46 -10.60
N ASP A 385 52.36 2.30 -10.78
CA ASP A 385 53.74 1.92 -10.45
C ASP A 385 54.63 1.72 -11.70
N GLY A 386 54.15 2.12 -12.88
CA GLY A 386 54.83 1.93 -14.13
C GLY A 386 56.08 2.81 -14.26
N VAL A 387 57.24 2.19 -14.42
CA VAL A 387 58.49 2.87 -14.79
C VAL A 387 58.61 2.86 -16.32
N ILE A 388 58.63 4.03 -16.92
CA ILE A 388 58.72 4.18 -18.36
C ILE A 388 60.18 4.42 -18.75
N VAL A 389 60.72 3.47 -19.49
CA VAL A 389 62.05 3.60 -20.09
C VAL A 389 61.87 3.97 -21.56
N TYR A 390 62.45 5.07 -21.99
CA TYR A 390 62.41 5.52 -23.38
C TYR A 390 63.83 5.60 -24.01
N THR A 391 63.91 5.48 -25.32
CA THR A 391 65.12 5.63 -26.06
C THR A 391 65.26 7.08 -26.53
N PRO A 392 66.35 7.80 -26.25
CA PRO A 392 66.57 9.18 -26.75
C PRO A 392 66.42 9.25 -28.27
N SER A 393 65.66 10.18 -28.79
CA SER A 393 65.54 10.41 -30.23
C SER A 393 66.91 10.89 -30.81
N LYS A 394 67.26 10.33 -31.96
CA LYS A 394 68.47 10.79 -32.71
C LYS A 394 68.15 11.95 -33.65
N ASN A 395 66.89 12.11 -34.01
CA ASN A 395 66.47 13.03 -35.06
C ASN A 395 65.71 14.28 -34.53
N HIS A 396 65.23 14.23 -33.31
CA HIS A 396 64.49 15.30 -32.69
C HIS A 396 65.06 15.65 -31.31
N ARG A 397 65.09 16.95 -31.00
CA ARG A 397 65.47 17.43 -29.66
C ARG A 397 64.31 17.36 -28.65
N ASP A 398 63.14 16.92 -29.09
CA ASP A 398 61.96 16.88 -28.26
C ASP A 398 62.02 15.68 -27.31
N LEU A 399 61.94 15.97 -26.04
CA LEU A 399 61.79 14.98 -24.97
C LEU A 399 60.31 14.59 -24.79
N PRO A 400 60.05 13.38 -24.29
CA PRO A 400 58.68 13.05 -23.88
C PRO A 400 58.15 14.11 -22.92
N GLN A 401 57.00 14.70 -23.25
CA GLN A 401 56.38 15.75 -22.45
C GLN A 401 55.03 15.28 -21.94
N GLN A 402 54.84 15.43 -20.65
CA GLN A 402 53.52 15.26 -20.05
C GLN A 402 52.78 16.59 -20.17
N VAL A 403 51.77 16.61 -21.01
CA VAL A 403 50.81 17.72 -21.07
C VAL A 403 49.75 17.46 -20.03
N GLN A 404 49.84 18.18 -18.92
CA GLN A 404 48.77 18.15 -17.94
C GLN A 404 47.54 18.78 -18.58
N ALA A 405 46.43 18.06 -18.64
CA ALA A 405 45.16 18.66 -18.92
C ALA A 405 44.94 19.73 -17.84
N ASN A 406 44.80 20.99 -18.24
CA ASN A 406 44.37 22.03 -17.30
C ASN A 406 43.15 21.51 -16.60
N SER A 407 43.24 21.31 -15.29
CA SER A 407 42.08 20.99 -14.44
C SER A 407 41.22 22.25 -14.38
N THR A 408 40.58 22.57 -15.51
CA THR A 408 39.56 23.58 -15.53
C THR A 408 38.43 23.02 -14.67
N ASN A 409 38.23 23.67 -13.55
CA ASN A 409 37.07 23.40 -12.72
C ASN A 409 35.82 23.73 -13.57
N ILE A 410 35.31 22.71 -14.27
CA ILE A 410 34.21 22.85 -15.25
C ILE A 410 32.89 23.11 -14.55
N GLY A 411 32.91 23.41 -13.24
CA GLY A 411 31.68 23.61 -12.46
C GLY A 411 30.82 22.35 -12.27
N ILE A 412 31.42 21.15 -12.51
CA ILE A 412 30.65 19.88 -12.39
C ILE A 412 30.10 19.68 -10.99
N ASN A 413 30.86 20.07 -9.96
CA ASN A 413 30.39 20.01 -8.57
C ASN A 413 29.20 20.94 -8.32
N GLU A 414 29.21 22.12 -8.93
CA GLU A 414 28.10 23.07 -8.86
C GLU A 414 26.88 22.53 -9.59
N LEU A 415 27.06 21.94 -10.78
CA LEU A 415 25.99 21.28 -11.53
C LEU A 415 25.43 20.06 -10.77
N LEU A 416 26.28 19.26 -10.14
CA LEU A 416 25.83 18.12 -9.33
C LEU A 416 25.01 18.58 -8.13
N ASN A 417 25.48 19.61 -7.42
CA ASN A 417 24.73 20.20 -6.31
C ASN A 417 23.39 20.81 -6.77
N LEU A 418 23.38 21.46 -7.92
CA LEU A 418 22.16 22.00 -8.52
C LEU A 418 21.17 20.87 -8.89
N GLN A 419 21.65 19.76 -9.44
CA GLN A 419 20.80 18.60 -9.74
C GLN A 419 20.24 17.94 -8.48
N LEU A 420 21.02 17.82 -7.43
CA LEU A 420 20.54 17.33 -6.12
C LEU A 420 19.45 18.24 -5.55
N LYS A 421 19.60 19.56 -5.71
CA LYS A 421 18.59 20.52 -5.32
C LYS A 421 17.32 20.39 -6.17
N PHE A 422 17.44 20.29 -7.49
CA PHE A 422 16.29 20.06 -8.37
C PHE A 422 15.56 18.75 -8.03
N PHE A 423 16.31 17.70 -7.69
CA PHE A 423 15.73 16.44 -7.24
C PHE A 423 14.88 16.61 -5.97
N GLU A 424 15.37 17.41 -4.99
CA GLU A 424 14.61 17.73 -3.77
C GLU A 424 13.40 18.66 -4.09
N ASP A 425 13.56 19.66 -4.95
CA ASP A 425 12.51 20.61 -5.32
C ASP A 425 11.37 19.94 -6.09
N ILE A 426 11.68 19.08 -7.08
CA ILE A 426 10.67 18.37 -7.90
C ILE A 426 9.93 17.33 -7.06
N SER A 427 10.64 16.61 -6.20
CA SER A 427 10.01 15.57 -5.38
C SER A 427 9.23 16.12 -4.18
N GLY A 428 9.42 17.40 -3.81
CA GLY A 428 8.88 17.97 -2.58
C GLY A 428 9.48 17.42 -1.28
N VAL A 429 10.42 16.45 -1.37
CA VAL A 429 11.05 15.81 -0.20
C VAL A 429 12.36 16.52 0.13
N ASN A 430 12.29 17.50 0.99
CA ASN A 430 13.44 18.30 1.40
C ASN A 430 14.33 17.58 2.44
N GLY A 431 15.46 18.22 2.79
CA GLY A 431 16.42 17.68 3.76
C GLY A 431 15.83 17.42 5.15
N ALA A 432 14.82 18.16 5.60
CA ALA A 432 14.17 17.96 6.90
C ALA A 432 13.42 16.62 6.95
N LEU A 433 12.66 16.27 5.92
CA LEU A 433 12.01 14.95 5.79
C LEU A 433 13.02 13.80 5.63
N GLN A 434 14.21 14.10 5.12
CA GLN A 434 15.28 13.12 4.98
C GLN A 434 16.07 12.90 6.27
N GLY A 435 15.71 13.57 7.38
CA GLY A 435 16.42 13.49 8.66
C GLY A 435 17.80 14.17 8.64
N LYS A 436 18.07 15.07 7.69
CA LYS A 436 19.30 15.86 7.70
C LYS A 436 19.23 16.83 8.89
N PRO A 437 20.26 16.91 9.74
CA PRO A 437 20.28 17.88 10.83
C PRO A 437 20.20 19.28 10.25
N GLY A 438 19.45 20.16 10.93
CA GLY A 438 19.47 21.58 10.64
C GLY A 438 20.87 22.18 10.80
N TYR A 439 21.09 23.36 10.25
CA TYR A 439 22.36 24.07 10.49
C TYR A 439 22.50 24.49 11.97
N ALA A 440 23.73 24.63 12.43
CA ALA A 440 24.00 25.03 13.80
C ALA A 440 23.32 26.38 14.11
N GLY A 441 22.41 26.41 15.11
CA GLY A 441 21.63 27.59 15.49
C GLY A 441 20.18 27.59 14.96
N MET A 442 19.74 26.57 14.21
CA MET A 442 18.33 26.44 13.83
C MET A 442 17.47 26.15 15.07
N SER A 443 16.37 26.89 15.24
CA SER A 443 15.43 26.61 16.32
C SER A 443 14.60 25.35 16.02
N ALA A 444 14.25 24.59 17.06
CA ALA A 444 13.36 23.42 16.91
C ALA A 444 12.03 23.78 16.25
N ALA A 445 11.49 24.98 16.52
CA ALA A 445 10.27 25.47 15.89
C ALA A 445 10.41 25.64 14.37
N LEU A 446 11.52 26.21 13.90
CA LEU A 446 11.79 26.37 12.48
C LEU A 446 11.98 25.01 11.77
N TYR A 447 12.68 24.08 12.43
CA TYR A 447 12.84 22.72 11.89
C TYR A 447 11.49 21.99 11.77
N ASN A 448 10.65 22.08 12.79
CA ASN A 448 9.30 21.49 12.77
C ASN A 448 8.44 22.14 11.67
N GLN A 449 8.52 23.46 11.49
CA GLN A 449 7.79 24.15 10.42
C GLN A 449 8.27 23.72 9.03
N GLN A 450 9.57 23.53 8.82
CA GLN A 450 10.11 23.01 7.56
C GLN A 450 9.66 21.57 7.30
N THR A 451 9.58 20.74 8.32
CA THR A 451 9.06 19.37 8.21
C THR A 451 7.57 19.39 7.86
N GLN A 452 6.78 20.23 8.52
CA GLN A 452 5.35 20.39 8.21
C GLN A 452 5.11 20.88 6.77
N ASN A 453 5.85 21.90 6.33
CA ASN A 453 5.74 22.41 4.96
C ASN A 453 6.10 21.34 3.93
N ALA A 454 7.11 20.52 4.18
CA ALA A 454 7.49 19.44 3.31
C ALA A 454 6.46 18.30 3.29
N THR A 455 5.82 18.01 4.44
CA THR A 455 4.69 17.06 4.49
C THR A 455 3.51 17.58 3.68
N THR A 456 3.26 18.90 3.72
CA THR A 456 2.18 19.54 2.95
C THR A 456 2.32 19.32 1.44
N SER A 457 3.54 19.27 0.90
CA SER A 457 3.77 18.97 -0.52
C SER A 457 3.38 17.53 -0.93
N LEU A 458 3.28 16.61 0.04
CA LEU A 458 2.88 15.22 -0.18
C LEU A 458 1.42 14.95 0.19
N LEU A 459 0.67 15.95 0.70
CA LEU A 459 -0.68 15.74 1.21
C LEU A 459 -1.62 15.15 0.15
N ASP A 460 -1.61 15.67 -1.06
CA ASP A 460 -2.48 15.18 -2.14
C ASP A 460 -2.29 13.68 -2.44
N LEU A 461 -1.03 13.23 -2.45
CA LEU A 461 -0.69 11.83 -2.61
C LEU A 461 -1.14 10.99 -1.39
N LEU A 462 -0.92 11.50 -0.18
CA LEU A 462 -1.29 10.82 1.07
C LEU A 462 -2.81 10.77 1.24
N ASP A 463 -3.51 11.84 0.87
CA ASP A 463 -4.98 11.90 0.89
C ASP A 463 -5.59 10.92 -0.11
N THR A 464 -5.04 10.83 -1.34
CA THR A 464 -5.47 9.81 -2.31
C THR A 464 -5.29 8.39 -1.78
N PHE A 465 -4.19 8.14 -1.06
CA PHE A 465 -3.98 6.85 -0.43
C PHE A 465 -4.93 6.61 0.75
N SER A 466 -5.25 7.63 1.54
CA SER A 466 -6.24 7.54 2.63
C SER A 466 -7.64 7.25 2.09
N GLU A 467 -8.02 7.84 0.96
CA GLU A 467 -9.25 7.51 0.25
C GLU A 467 -9.27 6.06 -0.23
N PHE A 468 -8.14 5.52 -0.70
CA PHE A 468 -8.02 4.10 -1.02
C PHE A 468 -8.26 3.22 0.22
N VAL A 469 -7.69 3.58 1.38
CA VAL A 469 -7.90 2.86 2.64
C VAL A 469 -9.37 2.92 3.06
N ARG A 470 -10.04 4.08 2.89
CA ARG A 470 -11.47 4.24 3.18
C ARG A 470 -12.34 3.34 2.29
N ASP A 471 -12.09 3.35 0.98
CA ASP A 471 -12.85 2.52 0.04
C ASP A 471 -12.63 1.02 0.30
N ALA A 472 -11.41 0.64 0.72
CA ALA A 472 -11.08 -0.71 1.13
C ALA A 472 -11.83 -1.12 2.40
N ALA A 473 -11.84 -0.26 3.42
CA ALA A 473 -12.56 -0.49 4.67
C ALA A 473 -14.08 -0.54 4.48
N TYR A 474 -14.62 0.24 3.54
CA TYR A 474 -16.04 0.18 3.20
C TYR A 474 -16.45 -1.21 2.67
N LYS A 475 -15.66 -1.78 1.75
CA LYS A 475 -15.93 -3.12 1.23
C LYS A 475 -15.73 -4.20 2.30
N ASP A 476 -14.71 -4.06 3.17
CA ASP A 476 -14.54 -4.96 4.31
C ASP A 476 -15.72 -4.90 5.26
N MET A 477 -16.21 -3.71 5.59
CA MET A 477 -17.39 -3.52 6.43
C MET A 477 -18.63 -4.20 5.85
N LYS A 478 -18.91 -3.99 4.55
CA LYS A 478 -20.07 -4.63 3.89
C LYS A 478 -19.91 -6.16 3.82
N ASN A 479 -18.72 -6.67 3.57
CA ASN A 479 -18.46 -8.10 3.60
C ASN A 479 -18.62 -8.69 5.02
N ILE A 480 -18.20 -7.97 6.06
CA ILE A 480 -18.39 -8.37 7.45
C ILE A 480 -19.89 -8.40 7.78
N GLN A 481 -20.66 -7.38 7.38
CA GLN A 481 -22.12 -7.34 7.58
C GLN A 481 -22.82 -8.53 6.92
N GLN A 482 -22.38 -8.90 5.70
CA GLN A 482 -22.99 -9.96 4.92
C GLN A 482 -22.65 -11.36 5.42
N TYR A 483 -21.37 -11.62 5.74
CA TYR A 483 -20.87 -12.97 5.91
C TYR A 483 -20.54 -13.38 7.35
N TYR A 484 -20.43 -12.43 8.29
CA TYR A 484 -20.09 -12.81 9.66
C TYR A 484 -21.34 -13.28 10.42
N ASP A 485 -21.22 -14.46 11.03
CA ASP A 485 -22.26 -14.99 11.92
C ASP A 485 -22.28 -14.24 13.27
N PRO A 486 -23.44 -14.12 13.91
CA PRO A 486 -23.57 -13.51 15.23
C PRO A 486 -22.62 -14.11 16.29
N LYS A 487 -22.35 -15.40 16.21
CA LYS A 487 -21.38 -16.08 17.11
C LYS A 487 -19.95 -15.59 16.90
N LYS A 488 -19.54 -15.35 15.64
CA LYS A 488 -18.22 -14.84 15.29
C LYS A 488 -18.06 -13.39 15.77
N ILE A 489 -19.08 -12.57 15.55
CA ILE A 489 -19.14 -11.18 16.02
C ILE A 489 -19.00 -11.14 17.55
N PHE A 490 -19.76 -11.97 18.29
CA PHE A 490 -19.70 -12.05 19.75
C PHE A 490 -18.31 -12.47 20.23
N ASN A 491 -17.69 -13.47 19.60
CA ASN A 491 -16.36 -13.95 19.99
C ASN A 491 -15.25 -12.91 19.79
N ILE A 492 -15.36 -12.07 18.76
CA ILE A 492 -14.38 -11.02 18.47
C ILE A 492 -14.59 -9.84 19.43
N ALA A 493 -15.80 -9.31 19.53
CA ALA A 493 -16.12 -8.17 20.37
C ALA A 493 -16.00 -8.47 21.86
N GLY A 494 -16.39 -9.68 22.32
CA GLY A 494 -16.23 -10.09 23.71
C GLY A 494 -14.77 -10.17 24.16
N ARG A 495 -13.85 -10.53 23.27
CA ARG A 495 -12.40 -10.51 23.58
C ARG A 495 -11.85 -9.09 23.72
N ALA A 496 -12.45 -8.11 23.04
CA ALA A 496 -12.10 -6.70 23.17
C ALA A 496 -12.69 -6.03 24.43
N GLY A 497 -13.42 -6.79 25.29
CA GLY A 497 -14.01 -6.28 26.52
C GLY A 497 -15.27 -5.43 26.30
N ILE A 498 -15.86 -5.45 25.12
CA ILE A 498 -17.09 -4.74 24.82
C ILE A 498 -18.27 -5.51 25.42
N GLN A 499 -19.00 -4.89 26.34
CA GLN A 499 -20.25 -5.43 26.83
C GLN A 499 -21.34 -5.34 25.76
N MET A 500 -21.84 -6.50 25.33
CA MET A 500 -22.89 -6.58 24.33
C MET A 500 -24.26 -6.60 24.99
N ASP A 501 -24.90 -5.44 25.10
CA ASP A 501 -26.26 -5.29 25.57
C ASP A 501 -27.30 -5.30 24.41
N TYR A 502 -26.91 -5.73 23.22
CA TYR A 502 -27.74 -5.63 22.01
C TYR A 502 -27.64 -6.90 21.15
N ASP A 503 -28.64 -7.06 20.24
CA ASP A 503 -28.68 -8.17 19.29
C ASP A 503 -27.65 -7.98 18.17
N PRO A 504 -26.64 -8.86 18.03
CA PRO A 504 -25.63 -8.77 16.97
C PRO A 504 -26.21 -8.84 15.53
N ARG A 505 -27.46 -9.35 15.38
CA ARG A 505 -28.14 -9.43 14.08
C ARG A 505 -28.43 -8.05 13.49
N LYS A 506 -28.65 -7.06 14.35
CA LYS A 506 -28.96 -5.69 13.93
C LYS A 506 -27.80 -5.00 13.19
N ILE A 507 -26.56 -5.51 13.32
CA ILE A 507 -25.39 -4.96 12.60
C ILE A 507 -25.58 -5.02 11.08
N ARG A 508 -26.35 -5.99 10.58
CA ARG A 508 -26.58 -6.13 9.13
C ARG A 508 -27.38 -4.98 8.53
N ASP A 509 -28.31 -4.44 9.27
CA ASP A 509 -29.31 -3.48 8.78
C ASP A 509 -28.88 -2.02 8.98
N VAL A 510 -27.76 -1.79 9.70
CA VAL A 510 -27.29 -0.44 10.05
C VAL A 510 -26.37 0.11 8.97
N GLU A 511 -26.60 1.36 8.55
CA GLU A 511 -25.68 2.12 7.71
C GLU A 511 -24.68 2.87 8.58
N PHE A 512 -23.40 2.54 8.41
CA PHE A 512 -22.30 3.22 9.10
C PHE A 512 -21.59 4.20 8.17
N ASP A 513 -21.23 5.35 8.74
CA ASP A 513 -20.32 6.29 8.11
C ASP A 513 -18.88 5.93 8.50
N LEU A 514 -17.98 5.86 7.51
CA LEU A 514 -16.57 5.56 7.71
C LEU A 514 -15.74 6.85 7.71
N SER A 515 -14.98 7.04 8.76
CA SER A 515 -13.95 8.07 8.85
C SER A 515 -12.57 7.43 9.02
N ILE A 516 -11.58 8.06 8.42
CA ILE A 516 -10.19 7.69 8.58
C ILE A 516 -9.60 8.60 9.66
N VAL A 517 -9.24 8.01 10.78
CA VAL A 517 -8.64 8.74 11.89
C VAL A 517 -7.16 8.36 12.05
N PRO A 518 -6.31 9.27 12.57
CA PRO A 518 -4.92 8.91 12.87
C PRO A 518 -4.89 7.71 13.83
N SER A 519 -4.09 6.71 13.51
CA SER A 519 -3.96 5.52 14.35
C SER A 519 -3.38 5.88 15.72
N THR A 520 -4.06 5.41 16.75
CA THR A 520 -3.56 5.52 18.14
C THR A 520 -2.28 4.70 18.35
N ALA A 521 -1.96 3.80 17.43
CA ALA A 521 -0.76 2.97 17.47
C ALA A 521 0.51 3.72 17.03
N THR A 522 0.42 4.91 16.41
CA THR A 522 1.60 5.64 15.97
C THR A 522 2.43 6.15 17.16
N PRO A 523 3.78 6.05 17.12
CA PRO A 523 4.63 6.56 18.21
C PRO A 523 4.42 8.04 18.50
N ALA A 524 4.16 8.85 17.47
CA ALA A 524 3.91 10.28 17.61
C ALA A 524 2.60 10.56 18.37
N TYR A 525 1.52 9.86 18.02
CA TYR A 525 0.24 9.99 18.72
C TYR A 525 0.35 9.54 20.18
N ARG A 526 1.01 8.38 20.43
CA ARG A 526 1.22 7.89 21.80
C ARG A 526 2.00 8.88 22.66
N ALA A 527 3.06 9.46 22.11
CA ALA A 527 3.83 10.48 22.82
C ALA A 527 2.97 11.70 23.15
N MET A 528 2.24 12.24 22.16
CA MET A 528 1.38 13.42 22.35
C MET A 528 0.22 13.12 23.32
N ALA A 529 -0.44 11.97 23.19
CA ALA A 529 -1.52 11.56 24.08
C ALA A 529 -1.02 11.36 25.52
N ASN A 530 0.13 10.70 25.70
CA ASN A 530 0.75 10.53 27.01
C ASN A 530 1.16 11.87 27.62
N ASP A 531 1.72 12.80 26.85
CA ASP A 531 2.07 14.15 27.33
C ASP A 531 0.82 14.93 27.75
N PHE A 532 -0.26 14.85 26.98
CA PHE A 532 -1.54 15.48 27.33
C PHE A 532 -2.15 14.86 28.59
N LEU A 533 -2.20 13.54 28.70
CA LEU A 533 -2.68 12.83 29.89
C LEU A 533 -1.83 13.16 31.13
N MET A 534 -0.51 13.26 30.97
CA MET A 534 0.39 13.69 32.04
C MET A 534 0.13 15.15 32.49
N GLN A 535 -0.22 16.06 31.57
CA GLN A 535 -0.61 17.42 31.92
C GLN A 535 -1.93 17.44 32.69
N LEU A 536 -2.95 16.69 32.26
CA LEU A 536 -4.23 16.55 32.95
C LEU A 536 -4.04 15.98 34.38
N TRP A 537 -3.19 14.96 34.51
CA TRP A 537 -2.87 14.37 35.79
C TRP A 537 -2.14 15.37 36.71
N ARG A 538 -1.17 16.14 36.20
CA ARG A 538 -0.48 17.20 36.96
C ARG A 538 -1.44 18.29 37.43
N GLN A 539 -2.49 18.56 36.65
CA GLN A 539 -3.55 19.52 37.02
C GLN A 539 -4.62 18.90 37.94
N GLN A 540 -4.47 17.61 38.32
CA GLN A 540 -5.42 16.86 39.13
C GLN A 540 -6.82 16.69 38.49
N ALA A 541 -6.91 16.86 37.18
CA ALA A 541 -8.15 16.68 36.43
C ALA A 541 -8.53 15.18 36.22
N ILE A 542 -7.54 14.29 36.28
CA ILE A 542 -7.73 12.83 36.16
C ILE A 542 -6.99 12.11 37.27
N SER A 543 -7.52 10.94 37.69
CA SER A 543 -6.88 10.08 38.67
C SER A 543 -5.71 9.27 38.04
N LEU A 544 -4.83 8.71 38.88
CA LEU A 544 -3.73 7.85 38.44
C LEU A 544 -4.26 6.61 37.72
N GLU A 545 -5.37 6.04 38.17
CA GLU A 545 -6.02 4.91 37.54
C GLU A 545 -6.49 5.25 36.12
N GLN A 546 -7.16 6.40 35.96
CA GLN A 546 -7.61 6.91 34.66
C GLN A 546 -6.43 7.23 33.75
N LEU A 547 -5.34 7.77 34.29
CA LEU A 547 -4.10 8.03 33.54
C LEU A 547 -3.50 6.73 32.99
N LEU A 548 -3.39 5.69 33.83
CA LEU A 548 -2.82 4.40 33.43
C LEU A 548 -3.75 3.63 32.49
N GLN A 549 -5.06 3.75 32.66
CA GLN A 549 -6.06 3.10 31.82
C GLN A 549 -6.18 3.72 30.43
N ALA A 550 -6.09 5.04 30.35
CA ALA A 550 -6.19 5.78 29.08
C ALA A 550 -4.84 5.94 28.37
N GLY A 551 -3.72 5.88 29.09
CA GLY A 551 -2.38 6.09 28.56
C GLY A 551 -1.70 4.81 28.11
N ASN A 552 -0.90 4.90 27.04
CA ASN A 552 -0.04 3.79 26.57
C ASN A 552 1.32 3.82 27.26
N PHE A 553 1.34 3.57 28.56
CA PHE A 553 2.59 3.52 29.33
C PHE A 553 3.13 2.09 29.42
N PRO A 554 4.46 1.89 29.35
CA PRO A 554 5.05 0.60 29.64
C PRO A 554 4.64 0.14 31.05
N PHE A 555 4.21 -1.12 31.17
CA PHE A 555 3.78 -1.73 32.44
C PHE A 555 2.48 -1.17 33.05
N ALA A 556 1.66 -0.39 32.30
CA ALA A 556 0.40 0.16 32.80
C ALA A 556 -0.53 -0.91 33.35
N ASP A 557 -0.68 -2.05 32.66
CA ASP A 557 -1.55 -3.15 33.07
C ASP A 557 -1.09 -3.78 34.40
N GLN A 558 0.21 -3.94 34.60
CA GLN A 558 0.77 -4.48 35.83
C GLN A 558 0.55 -3.52 37.01
N LEU A 559 0.70 -2.22 36.76
CA LEU A 559 0.45 -1.19 37.77
C LEU A 559 -1.05 -1.11 38.11
N LEU A 560 -1.94 -1.19 37.13
CA LEU A 560 -3.38 -1.23 37.35
C LEU A 560 -3.80 -2.45 38.18
N GLN A 561 -3.29 -3.64 37.85
CA GLN A 561 -3.55 -4.85 38.63
C GLN A 561 -3.05 -4.72 40.05
N SER A 562 -1.86 -4.13 40.27
CA SER A 562 -1.33 -3.90 41.62
C SER A 562 -2.17 -2.89 42.41
N ILE A 563 -2.67 -1.83 41.77
CA ILE A 563 -3.56 -0.85 42.40
C ILE A 563 -4.92 -1.47 42.74
N GLN A 564 -5.48 -2.27 41.84
CA GLN A 564 -6.75 -2.97 42.08
C GLN A 564 -6.63 -4.00 43.18
N SER A 565 -5.59 -4.81 43.19
CA SER A 565 -5.35 -5.78 44.27
C SER A 565 -5.13 -5.11 45.63
N GLN A 566 -4.46 -3.96 45.69
CA GLN A 566 -4.32 -3.15 46.90
C GLN A 566 -5.64 -2.56 47.38
N LYS A 567 -6.51 -2.12 46.44
CA LYS A 567 -7.85 -1.64 46.78
C LYS A 567 -8.73 -2.76 47.35
N GLU A 568 -8.71 -3.92 46.74
CA GLU A 568 -9.45 -5.11 47.21
C GLU A 568 -8.96 -5.55 48.59
N GLN A 569 -7.65 -5.51 48.86
CA GLN A 569 -7.08 -5.82 50.15
C GLN A 569 -7.46 -4.80 51.22
N LEU A 570 -7.54 -3.51 50.88
CA LEU A 570 -7.99 -2.42 51.76
C LEU A 570 -9.49 -2.52 52.07
N GLU A 571 -10.33 -2.87 51.08
CA GLU A 571 -11.75 -3.09 51.27
C GLU A 571 -12.04 -4.39 52.07
N ALA A 572 -11.16 -5.40 51.95
CA ALA A 572 -11.20 -6.61 52.74
C ALA A 572 -10.65 -6.47 54.20
N GLY A 573 -10.23 -5.26 54.60
CA GLY A 573 -9.75 -4.97 55.94
C GLY A 573 -8.36 -5.56 56.26
N GLN A 574 -7.59 -5.99 55.28
CA GLN A 574 -6.22 -6.50 55.46
C GLN A 574 -5.25 -5.36 55.23
N VAL A 575 -4.48 -5.01 56.26
CA VAL A 575 -3.45 -3.94 56.19
C VAL A 575 -2.18 -4.54 55.57
N PRO A 576 -1.63 -3.99 54.47
CA PRO A 576 -0.36 -4.44 53.93
C PRO A 576 0.78 -4.20 54.93
N GLU A 577 1.63 -5.20 55.17
CA GLU A 577 2.82 -5.07 56.02
C GLU A 577 3.75 -3.97 55.49
N GLY A 578 3.94 -2.92 56.28
CA GLY A 578 4.90 -1.83 55.99
C GLY A 578 4.36 -0.43 55.86
N VAL A 579 3.05 -0.20 55.97
CA VAL A 579 2.44 1.14 55.89
C VAL A 579 1.95 1.59 57.26
N SER A 580 2.40 2.76 57.77
CA SER A 580 1.94 3.30 59.04
C SER A 580 0.49 3.77 58.94
N PRO A 581 -0.33 3.60 60.04
CA PRO A 581 -1.75 4.00 60.04
C PRO A 581 -2.00 5.49 59.76
N GLU A 582 -1.03 6.33 60.05
CA GLU A 582 -1.12 7.78 59.82
C GLU A 582 -1.04 8.17 58.34
N LEU A 583 -0.30 7.42 57.54
CA LEU A 583 -0.21 7.62 56.08
C LEU A 583 -1.50 7.22 55.36
N MET A 584 -2.23 6.24 55.91
CA MET A 584 -3.53 5.80 55.39
C MET A 584 -4.63 6.83 55.62
N ALA A 585 -4.65 7.45 56.80
CA ALA A 585 -5.62 8.50 57.11
C ALA A 585 -5.46 9.74 56.22
N GLN A 586 -4.24 10.02 55.78
CA GLN A 586 -3.94 11.12 54.86
C GLN A 586 -4.27 10.78 53.39
N ALA A 587 -4.14 9.51 52.98
CA ALA A 587 -4.52 9.04 51.64
C ALA A 587 -6.05 8.96 51.45
N GLN A 588 -6.83 8.63 52.48
CA GLN A 588 -8.28 8.62 52.47
C GLN A 588 -8.92 10.02 52.42
N GLN A 589 -8.21 11.08 52.84
CA GLN A 589 -8.71 12.47 52.82
C GLN A 589 -8.45 13.21 51.50
N GLY A 590 -7.92 12.56 50.46
CA GLY A 590 -7.86 13.13 49.11
C GLY A 590 -6.94 14.33 48.87
N ALA A 591 -6.02 14.62 49.81
CA ALA A 591 -5.17 15.79 49.72
C ALA A 591 -3.75 15.53 50.23
N ASN A 592 -2.87 15.02 49.37
CA ASN A 592 -1.47 15.50 49.29
C ASN A 592 -0.61 14.67 48.33
N MET A 593 -0.14 15.30 47.28
CA MET A 593 0.84 14.72 46.32
C MET A 593 2.17 14.30 47.01
N ASN A 594 2.49 14.88 48.15
CA ASN A 594 3.67 14.52 48.95
C ASN A 594 3.54 13.14 49.62
N ALA A 595 2.34 12.69 49.99
CA ALA A 595 2.12 11.37 50.59
C ALA A 595 2.27 10.24 49.56
N VAL A 596 1.80 10.45 48.34
CA VAL A 596 1.95 9.52 47.23
C VAL A 596 3.41 9.38 46.79
N ASN A 597 4.16 10.49 46.75
CA ASN A 597 5.60 10.47 46.44
C ASN A 597 6.44 9.81 47.56
N GLN A 598 6.01 9.91 48.82
CA GLN A 598 6.64 9.20 49.93
C GLN A 598 6.35 7.69 49.89
N LEU A 599 5.16 7.26 49.50
CA LEU A 599 4.82 5.86 49.26
C LEU A 599 5.66 5.26 48.10
N TYR A 600 5.81 6.00 47.01
CA TYR A 600 6.68 5.60 45.89
C TYR A 600 8.16 5.51 46.29
N GLY A 601 8.62 6.40 47.14
CA GLY A 601 9.98 6.39 47.69
C GLY A 601 10.24 5.24 48.67
N ALA A 602 9.22 4.79 49.41
CA ALA A 602 9.30 3.66 50.32
C ALA A 602 9.33 2.30 49.56
N VAL A 603 8.53 2.15 48.54
CA VAL A 603 8.50 0.95 47.68
C VAL A 603 9.82 0.79 46.89
N LYS A 604 10.42 1.87 46.41
CA LYS A 604 11.70 1.87 45.70
C LYS A 604 12.90 1.48 46.57
N ARG A 605 12.80 1.56 47.91
CA ARG A 605 13.86 1.14 48.85
C ARG A 605 13.83 -0.37 49.16
N GLN A 606 12.85 -1.12 48.72
CA GLN A 606 12.72 -2.55 48.94
C GLN A 606 13.10 -3.42 47.73
N GLU A 607 13.53 -2.82 46.61
CA GLU A 607 14.09 -3.63 45.52
C GLU A 607 15.51 -4.12 45.90
N PRO A 608 15.78 -5.44 45.87
CA PRO A 608 17.11 -5.96 46.14
C PRO A 608 18.07 -5.53 45.03
N THR A 609 19.13 -4.82 45.41
CA THR A 609 20.27 -4.48 44.57
C THR A 609 20.85 -5.77 43.95
N MET A 610 20.59 -6.03 42.68
CA MET A 610 21.36 -7.00 41.90
C MET A 610 22.77 -6.47 41.73
N GLN A 611 23.73 -7.11 42.37
CA GLN A 611 25.16 -6.91 42.12
C GLN A 611 25.50 -7.37 40.68
N PRO A 612 26.27 -6.61 39.91
CA PRO A 612 26.74 -7.09 38.63
C PRO A 612 27.76 -8.21 38.83
N ALA A 613 27.50 -9.37 38.20
CA ALA A 613 28.45 -10.48 38.12
C ALA A 613 29.70 -10.01 37.38
N ARG A 614 30.85 -10.11 38.03
CA ARG A 614 32.18 -10.02 37.42
C ARG A 614 32.46 -11.32 36.66
N ALA A 615 32.69 -11.22 35.36
CA ALA A 615 33.79 -11.85 34.60
C ALA A 615 33.67 -11.40 33.16
#